data_9034b02320ad22523609be80aabf44c3
#
_entry.id   9034b02320ad22523609be80aabf44c3
#
_cell.length_a   1.000
_cell.length_b   1.000
_cell.length_c   1.000
_cell.angle_alpha   90.00
_cell.angle_beta   90.00
_cell.angle_gamma   90.00
#
_symmetry.space_group_name_H-M   'P 1'
#
loop_
_entity.id
_entity.type
_entity.pdbx_description
1 polymer ?
#
loop_
_entity_poly.entity_id
_entity_poly.type
_entity_poly.pdbx_seq_one_letter_code
_entity_poly.pdbx_strand_id
1 'polypeptide(L)'
;MNFPLFIAKRLYSDQGDKRKVSRPAIHIAVAGVAIGLTVMIISVCVVLGFKHTIRDKVIGFGSHIQIADFMTLQQMNQYPVVMNDSMIQVIKKAPGVKHVQRFAMKEGILKTDEDFLGVGFKGVGPEWDSTFIHENMVEGSIPKFDDQASHNKILISKLMADKLRLKAGQRIFAYFIDHNGVRTRRFTISGIYQTNLKKYDEVMVYADLYTVVKLNGWEEDQASGAELTVNDFNQLQTTEDYIVKNINRTIDQYGETYSSATIKELNPPIFQWLNLMDLNVWVILGLMLAVAGVTMISGLLIIILERTSMIGVMKALGARNKTIRHTFLWFAAFIIGKGLLYGNFLAFAILLIQKYTGLVKLDAQTYYVSTVPVEFNWIYIIALNVATLLISVFILVAPSYLISHIHPAKSMRYE
;
A
#
# COMPACT_ATOMS: atom_id res chain seq x y z
N MET A 1 21.22 43.31 5.23
CA MET A 1 21.85 42.25 4.42
C MET A 1 22.45 41.21 5.37
N ASN A 2 22.10 39.90 5.26
CA ASN A 2 22.62 38.88 6.17
C ASN A 2 24.03 38.48 5.69
N PHE A 3 25.09 39.05 6.34
CA PHE A 3 26.50 38.89 5.95
C PHE A 3 26.92 37.43 5.76
N PRO A 4 26.58 36.47 6.66
CA PRO A 4 26.87 35.07 6.45
C PRO A 4 26.28 34.47 5.17
N LEU A 5 25.04 34.86 4.84
CA LEU A 5 24.36 34.40 3.62
C LEU A 5 25.02 34.94 2.35
N PHE A 6 25.43 36.23 2.37
CA PHE A 6 26.11 36.87 1.25
C PHE A 6 27.43 36.16 0.92
N ILE A 7 28.24 35.89 1.95
CA ILE A 7 29.53 35.17 1.78
C ILE A 7 29.30 33.73 1.32
N ALA A 8 28.32 33.03 1.90
CA ALA A 8 27.99 31.66 1.50
C ALA A 8 27.58 31.58 0.02
N LYS A 9 26.75 32.53 -0.46
CA LYS A 9 26.35 32.58 -1.85
C LYS A 9 27.56 32.85 -2.78
N ARG A 10 28.45 33.73 -2.39
CA ARG A 10 29.67 34.05 -3.17
C ARG A 10 30.64 32.87 -3.19
N LEU A 11 30.84 32.19 -2.09
CA LEU A 11 31.63 30.96 -2.00
C LEU A 11 31.07 29.86 -2.88
N TYR A 12 29.76 29.72 -2.93
CA TYR A 12 29.09 28.73 -3.75
C TYR A 12 29.18 29.05 -5.25
N SER A 13 29.12 30.33 -5.59
CA SER A 13 29.16 30.86 -6.96
C SER A 13 30.60 31.05 -7.49
N ASP A 14 31.62 30.98 -6.61
CA ASP A 14 33.03 31.17 -6.95
C ASP A 14 33.51 30.11 -7.96
N GLN A 15 33.72 30.55 -9.21
CA GLN A 15 34.22 29.71 -10.30
C GLN A 15 35.76 29.57 -10.31
N GLY A 16 36.43 29.86 -9.20
CA GLY A 16 37.89 29.77 -9.07
C GLY A 16 38.48 28.44 -9.57
N ASP A 17 39.79 28.46 -9.72
CA ASP A 17 40.64 27.46 -10.37
C ASP A 17 40.13 26.01 -10.41
N LYS A 18 40.03 25.42 -11.61
CA LYS A 18 39.46 24.05 -11.85
C LYS A 18 40.24 22.93 -11.14
N ARG A 19 41.41 23.22 -10.56
CA ARG A 19 42.31 22.25 -9.89
C ARG A 19 42.03 22.09 -8.38
N LYS A 20 41.07 22.81 -7.80
CA LYS A 20 40.79 22.73 -6.35
C LYS A 20 40.02 21.48 -5.98
N VAL A 21 40.45 20.80 -4.91
CA VAL A 21 39.87 19.54 -4.36
C VAL A 21 38.42 19.72 -3.91
N SER A 22 38.00 20.94 -3.57
CA SER A 22 36.63 21.24 -3.07
C SER A 22 35.52 20.92 -4.08
N ARG A 23 35.76 21.03 -5.40
CA ARG A 23 34.74 20.73 -6.41
C ARG A 23 34.29 19.28 -6.44
N PRO A 24 35.23 18.29 -6.53
CA PRO A 24 34.84 16.88 -6.40
C PRO A 24 34.11 16.60 -5.10
N ALA A 25 34.54 17.17 -3.96
CA ALA A 25 33.91 16.98 -2.67
C ALA A 25 32.46 17.52 -2.64
N ILE A 26 32.22 18.69 -3.25
CA ILE A 26 30.86 19.24 -3.39
C ILE A 26 30.01 18.33 -4.26
N HIS A 27 30.51 17.84 -5.40
CA HIS A 27 29.76 16.94 -6.27
C HIS A 27 29.42 15.62 -5.58
N ILE A 28 30.35 15.04 -4.81
CA ILE A 28 30.11 13.83 -4.03
C ILE A 28 29.05 14.10 -2.96
N ALA A 29 29.13 15.22 -2.26
CA ALA A 29 28.13 15.58 -1.24
C ALA A 29 26.73 15.78 -1.86
N VAL A 30 26.63 16.50 -3.00
CA VAL A 30 25.39 16.66 -3.74
C VAL A 30 24.84 15.32 -4.21
N ALA A 31 25.70 14.44 -4.77
CA ALA A 31 25.29 13.13 -5.23
C ALA A 31 24.81 12.24 -4.08
N GLY A 32 25.49 12.26 -2.93
CA GLY A 32 25.09 11.49 -1.74
C GLY A 32 23.69 11.89 -1.25
N VAL A 33 23.41 13.19 -1.14
CA VAL A 33 22.06 13.68 -0.77
C VAL A 33 21.04 13.33 -1.85
N ALA A 34 21.39 13.52 -3.13
CA ALA A 34 20.47 13.23 -4.24
C ALA A 34 20.09 11.74 -4.30
N ILE A 35 21.06 10.84 -4.22
CA ILE A 35 20.82 9.39 -4.21
C ILE A 35 20.03 8.99 -2.96
N GLY A 36 20.41 9.49 -1.78
CA GLY A 36 19.71 9.20 -0.55
C GLY A 36 18.24 9.61 -0.61
N LEU A 37 17.93 10.84 -1.06
CA LEU A 37 16.55 11.30 -1.21
C LEU A 37 15.80 10.49 -2.30
N THR A 38 16.46 10.19 -3.43
CA THR A 38 15.86 9.37 -4.49
C THR A 38 15.38 8.03 -3.95
N VAL A 39 16.25 7.31 -3.22
CA VAL A 39 15.91 6.01 -2.64
C VAL A 39 14.79 6.14 -1.61
N MET A 40 14.81 7.17 -0.75
CA MET A 40 13.74 7.41 0.22
C MET A 40 12.38 7.65 -0.44
N ILE A 41 12.33 8.50 -1.48
CA ILE A 41 11.08 8.78 -2.20
C ILE A 41 10.57 7.53 -2.92
N ILE A 42 11.44 6.79 -3.62
CA ILE A 42 11.07 5.55 -4.31
C ILE A 42 10.52 4.53 -3.31
N SER A 43 11.21 4.30 -2.19
CA SER A 43 10.78 3.34 -1.17
C SER A 43 9.39 3.68 -0.62
N VAL A 44 9.14 4.94 -0.28
CA VAL A 44 7.83 5.36 0.24
C VAL A 44 6.74 5.22 -0.81
N CYS A 45 6.96 5.71 -2.04
CA CYS A 45 5.96 5.64 -3.12
C CYS A 45 5.62 4.20 -3.53
N VAL A 46 6.61 3.31 -3.56
CA VAL A 46 6.42 1.89 -3.88
C VAL A 46 5.66 1.19 -2.76
N VAL A 47 6.04 1.39 -1.50
CA VAL A 47 5.36 0.72 -0.37
C VAL A 47 3.92 1.20 -0.22
N LEU A 48 3.65 2.50 -0.38
CA LEU A 48 2.28 3.01 -0.40
C LEU A 48 1.47 2.38 -1.53
N GLY A 49 2.04 2.31 -2.74
CA GLY A 49 1.40 1.67 -3.89
C GLY A 49 1.07 0.20 -3.62
N PHE A 50 2.00 -0.57 -3.04
CA PHE A 50 1.74 -1.96 -2.64
C PHE A 50 0.62 -2.06 -1.61
N LYS A 51 0.69 -1.27 -0.54
CA LYS A 51 -0.31 -1.31 0.54
C LYS A 51 -1.71 -1.02 0.03
N HIS A 52 -1.87 0.02 -0.77
CA HIS A 52 -3.18 0.38 -1.31
C HIS A 52 -3.67 -0.66 -2.32
N THR A 53 -2.85 -1.05 -3.29
CA THR A 53 -3.24 -2.02 -4.32
C THR A 53 -3.65 -3.37 -3.72
N ILE A 54 -2.87 -3.90 -2.77
CA ILE A 54 -3.19 -5.21 -2.17
C ILE A 54 -4.39 -5.12 -1.25
N ARG A 55 -4.46 -4.07 -0.42
CA ARG A 55 -5.63 -3.81 0.43
C ARG A 55 -6.91 -3.73 -0.39
N ASP A 56 -6.91 -2.94 -1.46
CA ASP A 56 -8.09 -2.72 -2.30
C ASP A 56 -8.52 -4.01 -3.01
N LYS A 57 -7.57 -4.85 -3.43
CA LYS A 57 -7.87 -6.19 -3.95
C LYS A 57 -8.52 -7.11 -2.92
N VAL A 58 -7.99 -7.13 -1.68
CA VAL A 58 -8.56 -7.97 -0.61
C VAL A 58 -9.96 -7.50 -0.23
N ILE A 59 -10.17 -6.17 -0.17
CA ILE A 59 -11.47 -5.57 0.07
C ILE A 59 -12.45 -5.91 -1.07
N GLY A 60 -11.98 -5.90 -2.32
CA GLY A 60 -12.80 -6.24 -3.49
C GLY A 60 -13.41 -7.64 -3.45
N PHE A 61 -12.79 -8.59 -2.74
CA PHE A 61 -13.35 -9.94 -2.52
C PHE A 61 -14.28 -10.03 -1.31
N GLY A 62 -13.96 -9.34 -0.20
CA GLY A 62 -14.60 -9.57 1.09
C GLY A 62 -15.11 -8.32 1.80
N SER A 63 -15.12 -7.14 1.13
CA SER A 63 -15.47 -5.86 1.76
C SER A 63 -14.59 -5.46 2.95
N HIS A 64 -14.99 -4.43 3.69
CA HIS A 64 -14.22 -3.90 4.82
C HIS A 64 -14.55 -4.60 6.14
N ILE A 65 -15.84 -4.92 6.37
CA ILE A 65 -16.35 -5.62 7.54
C ILE A 65 -17.33 -6.68 7.05
N GLN A 66 -17.28 -7.84 7.66
CA GLN A 66 -18.21 -8.94 7.45
C GLN A 66 -19.00 -9.16 8.72
N ILE A 67 -20.33 -9.24 8.61
CA ILE A 67 -21.24 -9.63 9.69
C ILE A 67 -21.76 -11.01 9.33
N ALA A 68 -21.59 -11.99 10.21
CA ALA A 68 -22.02 -13.36 10.02
C ALA A 68 -22.36 -13.98 11.38
N ASP A 69 -22.73 -15.26 11.39
CA ASP A 69 -22.84 -15.99 12.64
C ASP A 69 -21.50 -16.11 13.36
N PHE A 70 -21.53 -16.10 14.70
CA PHE A 70 -20.35 -16.20 15.55
C PHE A 70 -19.51 -17.46 15.27
N MET A 71 -20.17 -18.60 15.09
CA MET A 71 -19.50 -19.87 14.80
C MET A 71 -18.92 -19.90 13.39
N THR A 72 -19.60 -19.29 12.42
CA THR A 72 -19.10 -19.14 11.05
C THR A 72 -17.78 -18.37 10.99
N LEU A 73 -17.63 -17.32 11.78
CA LEU A 73 -16.38 -16.54 11.82
C LEU A 73 -15.23 -17.27 12.53
N GLN A 74 -15.52 -18.25 13.38
CA GLN A 74 -14.52 -19.03 14.12
C GLN A 74 -14.20 -20.39 13.49
N GLN A 75 -15.15 -20.99 12.77
CA GLN A 75 -15.06 -22.33 12.20
C GLN A 75 -15.22 -22.29 10.68
N MET A 76 -14.87 -23.39 10.00
CA MET A 76 -15.09 -23.51 8.56
C MET A 76 -16.56 -23.77 8.17
N ASN A 77 -17.41 -24.17 9.13
CA ASN A 77 -18.81 -24.45 8.86
C ASN A 77 -19.60 -23.15 8.69
N GLN A 78 -20.53 -23.16 7.72
CA GLN A 78 -21.41 -22.01 7.44
C GLN A 78 -22.73 -22.17 8.21
N TYR A 79 -22.99 -21.24 9.13
CA TYR A 79 -24.26 -21.12 9.82
C TYR A 79 -25.02 -19.91 9.26
N PRO A 80 -26.34 -20.05 9.01
CA PRO A 80 -27.12 -18.94 8.47
C PRO A 80 -27.40 -17.89 9.55
N VAL A 81 -27.55 -16.65 9.13
CA VAL A 81 -28.12 -15.58 9.94
C VAL A 81 -29.22 -14.88 9.17
N VAL A 82 -30.20 -14.30 9.87
CA VAL A 82 -31.28 -13.53 9.25
C VAL A 82 -30.73 -12.22 8.68
N MET A 83 -30.77 -12.09 7.36
CA MET A 83 -30.31 -10.90 6.63
C MET A 83 -31.41 -10.31 5.75
N ASN A 84 -32.58 -10.10 6.37
CA ASN A 84 -33.68 -9.45 5.71
C ASN A 84 -33.45 -7.93 5.53
N ASP A 85 -34.33 -7.24 4.81
CA ASP A 85 -34.20 -5.81 4.53
C ASP A 85 -34.18 -4.96 5.80
N SER A 86 -34.90 -5.38 6.86
CA SER A 86 -34.89 -4.69 8.16
C SER A 86 -33.49 -4.70 8.77
N MET A 87 -32.79 -5.85 8.77
CA MET A 87 -31.45 -5.97 9.29
C MET A 87 -30.47 -5.17 8.46
N ILE A 88 -30.58 -5.19 7.12
CA ILE A 88 -29.76 -4.36 6.23
C ILE A 88 -29.92 -2.87 6.53
N GLN A 89 -31.16 -2.40 6.83
CA GLN A 89 -31.38 -1.01 7.24
C GLN A 89 -30.75 -0.67 8.59
N VAL A 90 -30.72 -1.60 9.53
CA VAL A 90 -30.02 -1.41 10.82
C VAL A 90 -28.53 -1.26 10.59
N ILE A 91 -27.93 -2.14 9.78
CA ILE A 91 -26.50 -2.10 9.43
C ILE A 91 -26.13 -0.79 8.73
N LYS A 92 -26.95 -0.31 7.80
CA LYS A 92 -26.73 0.95 7.07
C LYS A 92 -26.71 2.20 7.97
N LYS A 93 -27.22 2.14 9.21
CA LYS A 93 -27.15 3.24 10.18
C LYS A 93 -25.76 3.39 10.81
N ALA A 94 -24.87 2.41 10.66
CA ALA A 94 -23.52 2.51 11.20
C ALA A 94 -22.75 3.66 10.53
N PRO A 95 -21.98 4.46 11.31
CA PRO A 95 -21.26 5.62 10.79
C PRO A 95 -20.20 5.18 9.75
N GLY A 96 -20.09 5.92 8.66
CA GLY A 96 -19.10 5.68 7.62
C GLY A 96 -19.43 4.55 6.64
N VAL A 97 -20.55 3.85 6.79
CA VAL A 97 -20.99 2.81 5.85
C VAL A 97 -21.31 3.43 4.49
N LYS A 98 -20.69 2.93 3.42
CA LYS A 98 -20.94 3.30 2.04
C LYS A 98 -21.94 2.35 1.37
N HIS A 99 -21.73 1.05 1.56
CA HIS A 99 -22.51 0.02 0.89
C HIS A 99 -22.64 -1.21 1.77
N VAL A 100 -23.76 -1.92 1.67
CA VAL A 100 -24.04 -3.18 2.37
C VAL A 100 -24.64 -4.15 1.37
N GLN A 101 -24.13 -5.37 1.33
CA GLN A 101 -24.59 -6.44 0.46
C GLN A 101 -24.66 -7.77 1.22
N ARG A 102 -25.66 -8.58 0.89
CA ARG A 102 -25.79 -9.95 1.40
C ARG A 102 -24.88 -10.90 0.63
N PHE A 103 -24.45 -11.95 1.30
CA PHE A 103 -23.76 -13.05 0.65
C PHE A 103 -24.11 -14.38 1.31
N ALA A 104 -23.99 -15.46 0.53
CA ALA A 104 -24.08 -16.82 1.03
C ALA A 104 -22.90 -17.63 0.52
N MET A 105 -22.33 -18.49 1.36
CA MET A 105 -21.22 -19.36 0.98
C MET A 105 -21.67 -20.83 0.98
N LYS A 106 -21.20 -21.60 0.01
CA LYS A 106 -21.35 -23.06 -0.04
C LYS A 106 -20.12 -23.69 -0.66
N GLU A 107 -19.55 -24.64 0.02
CA GLU A 107 -18.48 -25.46 -0.54
C GLU A 107 -19.04 -26.47 -1.54
N GLY A 108 -18.27 -26.70 -2.61
CA GLY A 108 -18.63 -27.63 -3.67
C GLY A 108 -17.42 -28.09 -4.47
N ILE A 109 -17.65 -29.02 -5.39
CA ILE A 109 -16.62 -29.54 -6.27
C ILE A 109 -17.05 -29.30 -7.72
N LEU A 110 -16.28 -28.51 -8.46
CA LEU A 110 -16.40 -28.43 -9.90
C LEU A 110 -15.73 -29.65 -10.53
N LYS A 111 -16.41 -30.36 -11.42
CA LYS A 111 -15.88 -31.56 -12.06
C LYS A 111 -16.09 -31.52 -13.57
N THR A 112 -15.03 -31.82 -14.30
CA THR A 112 -15.01 -32.17 -15.72
C THR A 112 -14.77 -33.67 -15.89
N ASP A 113 -14.73 -34.15 -17.12
CA ASP A 113 -14.42 -35.58 -17.39
C ASP A 113 -12.96 -35.91 -17.03
N GLU A 114 -12.04 -34.93 -17.06
CA GLU A 114 -10.60 -35.14 -16.89
C GLU A 114 -10.10 -34.75 -15.48
N ASP A 115 -10.72 -33.73 -14.83
CA ASP A 115 -10.21 -33.18 -13.59
C ASP A 115 -11.34 -32.66 -12.67
N PHE A 116 -11.00 -32.38 -11.41
CA PHE A 116 -11.93 -31.80 -10.43
C PHE A 116 -11.23 -30.77 -9.55
N LEU A 117 -12.00 -29.84 -9.02
CA LEU A 117 -11.51 -28.77 -8.16
C LEU A 117 -12.51 -28.45 -7.03
N GLY A 118 -12.04 -28.48 -5.79
CA GLY A 118 -12.81 -27.98 -4.64
C GLY A 118 -12.88 -26.47 -4.68
N VAL A 119 -14.10 -25.91 -4.56
CA VAL A 119 -14.37 -24.47 -4.68
C VAL A 119 -15.39 -24.01 -3.65
N GLY A 120 -15.35 -22.72 -3.33
CA GLY A 120 -16.37 -22.03 -2.55
C GLY A 120 -17.27 -21.19 -3.46
N PHE A 121 -18.55 -21.53 -3.49
CA PHE A 121 -19.56 -20.73 -4.19
C PHE A 121 -19.97 -19.56 -3.29
N LYS A 122 -19.69 -18.34 -3.77
CA LYS A 122 -20.16 -17.10 -3.16
C LYS A 122 -21.40 -16.63 -3.91
N GLY A 123 -22.57 -16.82 -3.28
CA GLY A 123 -23.85 -16.32 -3.75
C GLY A 123 -23.94 -14.82 -3.49
N VAL A 124 -24.25 -14.06 -4.51
CA VAL A 124 -24.40 -12.59 -4.45
C VAL A 124 -25.76 -12.17 -4.99
N GLY A 125 -26.36 -11.14 -4.40
CA GLY A 125 -27.67 -10.62 -4.77
C GLY A 125 -27.60 -9.40 -5.68
N PRO A 126 -28.76 -8.78 -5.97
CA PRO A 126 -28.82 -7.59 -6.85
C PRO A 126 -28.09 -6.38 -6.28
N GLU A 127 -27.90 -6.32 -4.98
CA GLU A 127 -27.12 -5.28 -4.31
C GLU A 127 -25.59 -5.44 -4.41
N TRP A 128 -25.10 -6.50 -5.04
CA TRP A 128 -23.68 -6.77 -5.13
C TRP A 128 -22.92 -5.70 -5.93
N ASP A 129 -21.88 -5.12 -5.33
CA ASP A 129 -20.95 -4.24 -6.02
C ASP A 129 -19.97 -5.09 -6.87
N SER A 130 -20.28 -5.18 -8.15
CA SER A 130 -19.50 -5.95 -9.11
C SER A 130 -18.30 -5.21 -9.70
N THR A 131 -18.04 -3.95 -9.29
CA THR A 131 -17.02 -3.07 -9.88
C THR A 131 -15.64 -3.74 -9.90
N PHE A 132 -15.22 -4.31 -8.77
CA PHE A 132 -13.93 -4.98 -8.66
C PHE A 132 -13.79 -6.16 -9.62
N ILE A 133 -14.81 -7.02 -9.73
CA ILE A 133 -14.78 -8.16 -10.64
C ILE A 133 -14.89 -7.68 -12.10
N HIS A 134 -15.68 -6.63 -12.37
CA HIS A 134 -15.79 -6.04 -13.70
C HIS A 134 -14.45 -5.53 -14.24
N GLU A 135 -13.68 -4.85 -13.40
CA GLU A 135 -12.33 -4.35 -13.76
C GLU A 135 -11.31 -5.48 -14.00
N ASN A 136 -11.58 -6.67 -13.47
CA ASN A 136 -10.72 -7.85 -13.59
C ASN A 136 -11.26 -8.94 -14.52
N MET A 137 -12.27 -8.63 -15.33
CA MET A 137 -12.82 -9.58 -16.32
C MET A 137 -11.84 -9.83 -17.46
N VAL A 138 -11.70 -11.10 -17.84
CA VAL A 138 -10.84 -11.56 -18.96
C VAL A 138 -11.67 -12.02 -20.14
N GLU A 139 -12.77 -12.74 -19.89
CA GLU A 139 -13.63 -13.34 -20.93
C GLU A 139 -15.08 -13.37 -20.48
N GLY A 140 -16.03 -13.19 -21.40
CA GLY A 140 -17.45 -13.25 -21.11
C GLY A 140 -18.01 -11.99 -20.47
N SER A 141 -19.06 -12.13 -19.65
CA SER A 141 -19.75 -11.02 -18.99
C SER A 141 -20.28 -11.41 -17.60
N ILE A 142 -20.44 -10.43 -16.73
CA ILE A 142 -21.06 -10.60 -15.43
C ILE A 142 -22.58 -10.71 -15.61
N PRO A 143 -23.23 -11.81 -15.15
CA PRO A 143 -24.68 -11.91 -15.20
C PRO A 143 -25.31 -10.94 -14.20
N LYS A 144 -26.51 -10.47 -14.50
CA LYS A 144 -27.31 -9.80 -13.48
C LYS A 144 -27.88 -10.87 -12.56
N PHE A 145 -27.37 -10.92 -11.31
CA PHE A 145 -27.84 -11.88 -10.31
C PHE A 145 -29.18 -11.46 -9.64
N ASP A 146 -30.08 -10.89 -10.41
CA ASP A 146 -31.39 -10.38 -9.97
C ASP A 146 -32.58 -11.05 -10.70
N ASP A 147 -32.32 -11.89 -11.69
CA ASP A 147 -33.36 -12.55 -12.47
C ASP A 147 -33.24 -14.08 -12.45
N GLN A 148 -34.33 -14.78 -12.80
CA GLN A 148 -34.35 -16.25 -12.84
C GLN A 148 -33.41 -16.83 -13.91
N ALA A 149 -33.05 -16.07 -14.93
CA ALA A 149 -32.12 -16.49 -15.97
C ALA A 149 -30.66 -16.57 -15.46
N SER A 150 -30.34 -15.96 -14.34
CA SER A 150 -29.04 -16.00 -13.71
C SER A 150 -28.80 -17.20 -12.77
N HIS A 151 -29.85 -17.91 -12.36
CA HIS A 151 -29.79 -18.97 -11.34
C HIS A 151 -28.82 -20.13 -11.65
N ASN A 152 -28.44 -20.34 -12.91
CA ASN A 152 -27.49 -21.37 -13.32
C ASN A 152 -26.24 -20.78 -13.97
N LYS A 153 -25.97 -19.48 -13.79
CA LYS A 153 -24.78 -18.82 -14.31
C LYS A 153 -23.76 -18.62 -13.19
N ILE A 154 -22.49 -18.83 -13.53
CA ILE A 154 -21.39 -18.62 -12.59
C ILE A 154 -20.26 -17.84 -13.23
N LEU A 155 -19.45 -17.18 -12.38
CA LEU A 155 -18.17 -16.63 -12.75
C LEU A 155 -17.08 -17.46 -12.09
N ILE A 156 -16.07 -17.81 -12.85
CA ILE A 156 -14.89 -18.55 -12.36
C ILE A 156 -13.62 -17.74 -12.62
N SER A 157 -12.55 -18.04 -11.90
CA SER A 157 -11.27 -17.41 -12.16
C SER A 157 -10.60 -17.99 -13.40
N LYS A 158 -9.66 -17.22 -13.97
CA LYS A 158 -8.81 -17.67 -15.07
C LYS A 158 -7.96 -18.89 -14.65
N LEU A 159 -7.52 -18.94 -13.40
CA LEU A 159 -6.74 -20.04 -12.85
C LEU A 159 -7.54 -21.34 -12.80
N MET A 160 -8.82 -21.29 -12.39
CA MET A 160 -9.74 -22.44 -12.46
C MET A 160 -10.03 -22.83 -13.91
N ALA A 161 -10.30 -21.84 -14.79
CA ALA A 161 -10.58 -22.06 -16.19
C ALA A 161 -9.43 -22.78 -16.88
N ASP A 162 -8.19 -22.36 -16.65
CA ASP A 162 -7.00 -22.97 -17.23
C ASP A 162 -6.78 -24.41 -16.69
N LYS A 163 -6.97 -24.61 -15.37
CA LYS A 163 -6.81 -25.94 -14.74
C LYS A 163 -7.83 -26.94 -15.23
N LEU A 164 -9.08 -26.53 -15.35
CA LEU A 164 -10.19 -27.38 -15.82
C LEU A 164 -10.41 -27.35 -17.34
N ARG A 165 -9.59 -26.58 -18.09
CA ARG A 165 -9.67 -26.38 -19.55
C ARG A 165 -11.03 -25.87 -20.02
N LEU A 166 -11.58 -24.89 -19.29
CA LEU A 166 -12.91 -24.34 -19.52
C LEU A 166 -12.85 -22.96 -20.17
N LYS A 167 -13.90 -22.61 -20.91
CA LYS A 167 -14.11 -21.29 -21.54
C LYS A 167 -15.47 -20.72 -21.16
N ALA A 168 -15.63 -19.42 -21.32
CA ALA A 168 -16.94 -18.78 -21.17
C ALA A 168 -17.98 -19.40 -22.12
N GLY A 169 -19.22 -19.53 -21.68
CA GLY A 169 -20.32 -20.19 -22.40
C GLY A 169 -20.41 -21.70 -22.20
N GLN A 170 -19.38 -22.36 -21.70
CA GLN A 170 -19.40 -23.80 -21.45
C GLN A 170 -20.20 -24.15 -20.19
N ARG A 171 -20.64 -25.42 -20.13
CA ARG A 171 -21.39 -25.95 -19.00
C ARG A 171 -20.49 -26.84 -18.17
N ILE A 172 -20.67 -26.79 -16.84
CA ILE A 172 -19.94 -27.61 -15.87
C ILE A 172 -20.88 -28.17 -14.80
N PHE A 173 -20.57 -29.34 -14.29
CA PHE A 173 -21.26 -29.91 -13.16
C PHE A 173 -20.57 -29.53 -11.86
N ALA A 174 -21.37 -29.12 -10.88
CA ALA A 174 -20.94 -28.88 -9.50
C ALA A 174 -21.61 -29.90 -8.57
N TYR A 175 -20.82 -30.47 -7.69
CA TYR A 175 -21.25 -31.44 -6.69
C TYR A 175 -21.17 -30.81 -5.30
N PHE A 176 -22.27 -30.88 -4.58
CA PHE A 176 -22.40 -30.39 -3.21
C PHE A 176 -22.67 -31.56 -2.28
N ILE A 177 -21.82 -31.74 -1.29
CA ILE A 177 -21.90 -32.84 -0.34
C ILE A 177 -22.54 -32.31 0.94
N ASP A 178 -23.70 -32.85 1.27
CA ASP A 178 -24.45 -32.53 2.49
C ASP A 178 -24.68 -33.80 3.31
N HIS A 179 -25.15 -33.63 4.56
CA HIS A 179 -25.56 -34.78 5.42
C HIS A 179 -26.62 -35.66 4.76
N ASN A 180 -27.41 -35.11 3.84
CA ASN A 180 -28.49 -35.81 3.12
C ASN A 180 -28.01 -36.45 1.78
N GLY A 181 -26.72 -36.43 1.49
CA GLY A 181 -26.14 -37.01 0.28
C GLY A 181 -25.48 -35.97 -0.65
N VAL A 182 -25.28 -36.40 -1.92
CA VAL A 182 -24.63 -35.56 -2.94
C VAL A 182 -25.70 -34.92 -3.83
N ARG A 183 -25.71 -33.62 -3.87
CA ARG A 183 -26.54 -32.84 -4.81
C ARG A 183 -25.69 -32.41 -6.02
N THR A 184 -26.19 -32.65 -7.21
CA THR A 184 -25.51 -32.25 -8.45
C THR A 184 -26.29 -31.12 -9.12
N ARG A 185 -25.58 -30.07 -9.52
CA ARG A 185 -26.12 -28.99 -10.35
C ARG A 185 -25.25 -28.71 -11.55
N ARG A 186 -25.89 -28.34 -12.64
CA ARG A 186 -25.22 -27.93 -13.88
C ARG A 186 -25.25 -26.43 -13.99
N PHE A 187 -24.09 -25.81 -14.10
CA PHE A 187 -23.91 -24.37 -14.27
C PHE A 187 -23.37 -24.05 -15.66
N THR A 188 -23.62 -22.83 -16.11
CA THR A 188 -23.03 -22.23 -17.31
C THR A 188 -22.03 -21.15 -16.87
N ILE A 189 -20.81 -21.22 -17.38
CA ILE A 189 -19.77 -20.21 -17.12
C ILE A 189 -20.13 -18.96 -17.92
N SER A 190 -20.56 -17.90 -17.25
CA SER A 190 -20.92 -16.63 -17.89
C SER A 190 -19.70 -15.76 -18.17
N GLY A 191 -18.68 -15.85 -17.32
CA GLY A 191 -17.47 -15.09 -17.50
C GLY A 191 -16.30 -15.63 -16.68
N ILE A 192 -15.11 -15.17 -17.03
CA ILE A 192 -13.85 -15.56 -16.43
C ILE A 192 -13.15 -14.27 -15.96
N TYR A 193 -12.74 -14.23 -14.70
CA TYR A 193 -12.03 -13.11 -14.11
C TYR A 193 -10.61 -13.49 -13.66
N GLN A 194 -9.71 -12.52 -13.50
CA GLN A 194 -8.34 -12.72 -13.03
C GLN A 194 -7.91 -11.56 -12.15
N THR A 195 -7.79 -11.79 -10.85
CA THR A 195 -7.41 -10.75 -9.89
C THR A 195 -5.94 -10.82 -9.48
N ASN A 196 -5.29 -11.95 -9.75
CA ASN A 196 -3.95 -12.29 -9.29
C ASN A 196 -3.83 -12.43 -7.75
N LEU A 197 -4.95 -12.56 -7.04
CA LEU A 197 -4.98 -12.99 -5.65
C LEU A 197 -5.18 -14.51 -5.59
N LYS A 198 -4.07 -15.27 -5.64
CA LYS A 198 -4.06 -16.72 -5.74
C LYS A 198 -5.00 -17.39 -4.74
N LYS A 199 -4.99 -16.95 -3.48
CA LYS A 199 -5.85 -17.47 -2.40
C LYS A 199 -7.33 -17.49 -2.77
N TYR A 200 -7.80 -16.47 -3.50
CA TYR A 200 -9.20 -16.36 -3.91
C TYR A 200 -9.42 -16.90 -5.32
N ASP A 201 -8.49 -16.63 -6.25
CA ASP A 201 -8.58 -17.11 -7.64
C ASP A 201 -8.56 -18.66 -7.73
N GLU A 202 -8.01 -19.36 -6.73
CA GLU A 202 -8.01 -20.83 -6.68
C GLU A 202 -9.34 -21.43 -6.24
N VAL A 203 -10.15 -20.70 -5.45
CA VAL A 203 -11.31 -21.30 -4.77
C VAL A 203 -12.63 -20.57 -4.98
N MET A 204 -12.65 -19.27 -5.32
CA MET A 204 -13.86 -18.48 -5.32
C MET A 204 -14.61 -18.55 -6.65
N VAL A 205 -15.87 -18.98 -6.59
CA VAL A 205 -16.84 -18.99 -7.69
C VAL A 205 -18.01 -18.08 -7.32
N TYR A 206 -18.35 -17.12 -8.16
CA TYR A 206 -19.53 -16.28 -7.93
C TYR A 206 -20.76 -16.91 -8.57
N ALA A 207 -21.85 -16.94 -7.83
CA ALA A 207 -23.13 -17.47 -8.23
C ALA A 207 -24.27 -16.55 -7.73
N ASP A 208 -25.49 -16.86 -8.11
CA ASP A 208 -26.67 -16.19 -7.61
C ASP A 208 -26.96 -16.53 -6.13
N LEU A 209 -27.31 -15.51 -5.34
CA LEU A 209 -27.59 -15.64 -3.90
C LEU A 209 -28.69 -16.67 -3.62
N TYR A 210 -29.83 -16.56 -4.33
CA TYR A 210 -30.96 -17.48 -4.17
C TYR A 210 -30.55 -18.94 -4.37
N THR A 211 -29.72 -19.19 -5.41
CA THR A 211 -29.22 -20.53 -5.69
C THR A 211 -28.37 -21.08 -4.54
N VAL A 212 -27.49 -20.26 -3.97
CA VAL A 212 -26.59 -20.73 -2.89
C VAL A 212 -27.37 -20.90 -1.57
N VAL A 213 -28.29 -20.01 -1.25
CA VAL A 213 -29.20 -20.15 -0.09
C VAL A 213 -29.98 -21.45 -0.19
N LYS A 214 -30.57 -21.75 -1.35
CA LYS A 214 -31.34 -22.98 -1.61
C LYS A 214 -30.47 -24.25 -1.58
N LEU A 215 -29.20 -24.16 -2.00
CA LEU A 215 -28.24 -25.27 -1.89
C LEU A 215 -27.86 -25.57 -0.44
N ASN A 216 -27.85 -24.57 0.42
CA ASN A 216 -27.67 -24.73 1.87
C ASN A 216 -28.92 -25.30 2.57
N GLY A 217 -30.10 -25.23 1.93
CA GLY A 217 -31.36 -25.60 2.55
C GLY A 217 -31.86 -24.56 3.55
N TRP A 218 -31.46 -23.30 3.37
CA TRP A 218 -31.83 -22.18 4.23
C TRP A 218 -33.10 -21.49 3.74
N GLU A 219 -33.73 -20.72 4.63
CA GLU A 219 -34.90 -19.91 4.34
C GLU A 219 -34.51 -18.67 3.48
N GLU A 220 -35.50 -18.06 2.84
CA GLU A 220 -35.25 -16.92 1.92
C GLU A 220 -34.74 -15.66 2.62
N ASP A 221 -35.01 -15.50 3.93
CA ASP A 221 -34.52 -14.40 4.74
C ASP A 221 -33.15 -14.65 5.39
N GLN A 222 -32.58 -15.83 5.18
CA GLN A 222 -31.29 -16.26 5.71
C GLN A 222 -30.16 -16.10 4.66
N ALA A 223 -28.96 -15.80 5.15
CA ALA A 223 -27.73 -15.75 4.37
C ALA A 223 -26.55 -16.15 5.24
N SER A 224 -25.36 -16.36 4.69
CA SER A 224 -24.13 -16.49 5.48
C SER A 224 -23.81 -15.22 6.24
N GLY A 225 -24.26 -14.07 5.73
CA GLY A 225 -24.08 -12.78 6.37
C GLY A 225 -24.22 -11.60 5.43
N ALA A 226 -23.69 -10.47 5.89
CA ALA A 226 -23.59 -9.24 5.10
C ALA A 226 -22.15 -8.73 5.06
N GLU A 227 -21.79 -8.13 3.96
CA GLU A 227 -20.52 -7.47 3.71
C GLU A 227 -20.73 -5.96 3.64
N LEU A 228 -19.88 -5.21 4.33
CA LEU A 228 -19.95 -3.75 4.41
C LEU A 228 -18.72 -3.11 3.81
N THR A 229 -18.96 -2.08 3.01
CA THR A 229 -17.92 -1.18 2.53
C THR A 229 -18.01 0.16 3.24
N VAL A 230 -16.91 0.68 3.76
CA VAL A 230 -16.83 2.02 4.37
C VAL A 230 -16.30 3.05 3.38
N ASN A 231 -16.66 4.33 3.60
CA ASN A 231 -16.20 5.43 2.75
C ASN A 231 -14.68 5.66 2.85
N ASP A 232 -14.13 5.52 4.06
CA ASP A 232 -12.70 5.71 4.33
C ASP A 232 -12.21 4.57 5.23
N PHE A 233 -11.13 3.92 4.81
CA PHE A 233 -10.52 2.84 5.59
C PHE A 233 -10.06 3.28 7.00
N ASN A 234 -9.78 4.57 7.19
CA ASN A 234 -9.45 5.10 8.52
C ASN A 234 -10.64 5.09 9.48
N GLN A 235 -11.87 5.05 8.97
CA GLN A 235 -13.10 4.97 9.76
C GLN A 235 -13.51 3.53 10.09
N LEU A 236 -12.74 2.54 9.60
CA LEU A 236 -13.04 1.12 9.80
C LEU A 236 -13.31 0.78 11.28
N GLN A 237 -12.43 1.25 12.18
CA GLN A 237 -12.54 0.96 13.61
C GLN A 237 -13.81 1.60 14.22
N THR A 238 -14.12 2.84 13.85
CA THR A 238 -15.34 3.54 14.35
C THR A 238 -16.61 2.84 13.90
N THR A 239 -16.63 2.36 12.64
CA THR A 239 -17.77 1.60 12.11
C THR A 239 -17.91 0.25 12.81
N GLU A 240 -16.79 -0.44 13.01
CA GLU A 240 -16.75 -1.72 13.71
C GLU A 240 -17.23 -1.58 15.16
N ASP A 241 -16.73 -0.60 15.93
CA ASP A 241 -17.15 -0.34 17.31
C ASP A 241 -18.66 -0.14 17.42
N TYR A 242 -19.26 0.55 16.43
CA TYR A 242 -20.71 0.70 16.37
C TYR A 242 -21.42 -0.65 16.15
N ILE A 243 -20.92 -1.49 15.23
CA ILE A 243 -21.50 -2.81 14.93
C ILE A 243 -21.36 -3.73 16.13
N VAL A 244 -20.19 -3.76 16.77
CA VAL A 244 -19.94 -4.54 17.99
C VAL A 244 -20.88 -4.16 19.11
N LYS A 245 -21.18 -2.87 19.27
CA LYS A 245 -22.05 -2.38 20.33
C LYS A 245 -23.54 -2.66 20.08
N ASN A 246 -23.99 -2.57 18.82
CA ASN A 246 -25.42 -2.54 18.51
C ASN A 246 -25.96 -3.81 17.83
N ILE A 247 -25.07 -4.64 17.24
CA ILE A 247 -25.45 -5.81 16.44
C ILE A 247 -24.84 -7.09 17.02
N ASN A 248 -23.54 -7.09 17.36
CA ASN A 248 -22.91 -8.30 17.87
C ASN A 248 -23.58 -8.80 19.14
N ARG A 249 -23.61 -10.13 19.32
CA ARG A 249 -24.26 -10.83 20.42
C ARG A 249 -25.79 -10.68 20.46
N THR A 250 -26.40 -10.06 19.47
CA THR A 250 -27.86 -10.17 19.31
C THR A 250 -28.19 -11.51 18.69
N ILE A 251 -29.34 -12.08 19.04
CA ILE A 251 -29.80 -13.39 18.59
C ILE A 251 -30.92 -13.18 17.60
N ASP A 252 -30.91 -13.91 16.50
CA ASP A 252 -31.99 -13.87 15.51
C ASP A 252 -33.15 -14.78 15.89
N GLN A 253 -34.19 -14.78 15.06
CA GLN A 253 -35.40 -15.58 15.32
C GLN A 253 -35.21 -17.08 15.27
N TYR A 254 -34.07 -17.58 14.72
CA TYR A 254 -33.71 -18.99 14.65
C TYR A 254 -32.73 -19.39 15.75
N GLY A 255 -32.23 -18.44 16.55
CA GLY A 255 -31.33 -18.69 17.66
C GLY A 255 -29.86 -18.48 17.34
N GLU A 256 -29.53 -18.00 16.14
CA GLU A 256 -28.16 -17.74 15.72
C GLU A 256 -27.67 -16.38 16.21
N THR A 257 -26.37 -16.27 16.47
CA THR A 257 -25.78 -15.10 17.12
C THR A 257 -24.93 -14.29 16.15
N TYR A 258 -25.27 -13.02 15.96
CA TYR A 258 -24.49 -12.12 15.11
C TYR A 258 -23.13 -11.80 15.70
N SER A 259 -22.13 -11.79 14.84
CA SER A 259 -20.77 -11.34 15.10
C SER A 259 -20.20 -10.61 13.89
N SER A 260 -19.24 -9.76 14.10
CA SER A 260 -18.55 -9.06 13.03
C SER A 260 -17.04 -9.34 13.07
N ALA A 261 -16.43 -9.29 11.90
CA ALA A 261 -14.96 -9.32 11.75
C ALA A 261 -14.54 -8.32 10.67
N THR A 262 -13.48 -7.60 10.96
CA THR A 262 -12.83 -6.72 9.97
C THR A 262 -12.04 -7.51 8.95
N ILE A 263 -11.79 -6.90 7.80
CA ILE A 263 -10.93 -7.49 6.77
C ILE A 263 -9.52 -7.81 7.29
N LYS A 264 -9.04 -7.07 8.30
CA LYS A 264 -7.76 -7.32 8.97
C LYS A 264 -7.77 -8.62 9.76
N GLU A 265 -8.87 -8.92 10.43
CA GLU A 265 -9.08 -10.14 11.21
C GLU A 265 -9.36 -11.36 10.33
N LEU A 266 -10.04 -11.15 9.20
CA LEU A 266 -10.29 -12.22 8.22
C LEU A 266 -9.05 -12.60 7.41
N ASN A 267 -8.09 -11.68 7.26
CA ASN A 267 -6.86 -11.92 6.50
C ASN A 267 -5.59 -11.49 7.25
N PRO A 268 -5.33 -12.02 8.47
CA PRO A 268 -4.22 -11.59 9.31
C PRO A 268 -2.85 -11.68 8.62
N PRO A 269 -2.51 -12.77 7.86
CA PRO A 269 -1.20 -12.89 7.25
C PRO A 269 -0.90 -11.78 6.24
N ILE A 270 -1.89 -11.38 5.44
CA ILE A 270 -1.72 -10.33 4.44
C ILE A 270 -1.47 -8.99 5.14
N PHE A 271 -2.28 -8.64 6.13
CA PHE A 271 -2.14 -7.36 6.84
C PHE A 271 -0.88 -7.30 7.71
N GLN A 272 -0.46 -8.42 8.32
CA GLN A 272 0.83 -8.51 9.01
C GLN A 272 2.00 -8.27 8.05
N TRP A 273 1.97 -8.88 6.86
CA TRP A 273 2.98 -8.65 5.84
C TRP A 273 3.01 -7.18 5.37
N LEU A 274 1.85 -6.56 5.15
CA LEU A 274 1.77 -5.13 4.81
C LEU A 274 2.35 -4.23 5.91
N ASN A 275 2.16 -4.58 7.19
CA ASN A 275 2.74 -3.85 8.31
C ASN A 275 4.27 -4.01 8.39
N LEU A 276 4.81 -5.19 8.05
CA LEU A 276 6.27 -5.39 7.95
C LEU A 276 6.91 -4.50 6.89
N MET A 277 6.20 -4.18 5.80
CA MET A 277 6.70 -3.24 4.79
C MET A 277 6.93 -1.84 5.37
N ASP A 278 6.11 -1.38 6.31
CA ASP A 278 6.32 -0.09 6.99
C ASP A 278 7.63 -0.09 7.78
N LEU A 279 7.91 -1.17 8.51
CA LEU A 279 9.17 -1.30 9.24
C LEU A 279 10.38 -1.21 8.30
N ASN A 280 10.33 -1.90 7.16
CA ASN A 280 11.38 -1.86 6.16
C ASN A 280 11.61 -0.44 5.62
N VAL A 281 10.53 0.33 5.38
CA VAL A 281 10.64 1.74 4.97
C VAL A 281 11.36 2.56 6.04
N TRP A 282 10.98 2.44 7.32
CA TRP A 282 11.64 3.18 8.41
C TRP A 282 13.13 2.86 8.51
N VAL A 283 13.51 1.60 8.34
CA VAL A 283 14.92 1.17 8.32
C VAL A 283 15.67 1.81 7.14
N ILE A 284 15.07 1.77 5.93
CA ILE A 284 15.67 2.39 4.74
C ILE A 284 15.81 3.90 4.92
N LEU A 285 14.79 4.59 5.42
CA LEU A 285 14.84 6.03 5.68
C LEU A 285 15.95 6.38 6.67
N GLY A 286 16.04 5.66 7.78
CA GLY A 286 17.08 5.86 8.78
C GLY A 286 18.50 5.66 8.21
N LEU A 287 18.69 4.58 7.46
CA LEU A 287 19.98 4.26 6.84
C LEU A 287 20.37 5.30 5.78
N MET A 288 19.43 5.72 4.93
CA MET A 288 19.72 6.72 3.90
C MET A 288 20.01 8.11 4.51
N LEU A 289 19.32 8.48 5.58
CA LEU A 289 19.64 9.70 6.34
C LEU A 289 21.03 9.63 6.98
N ALA A 290 21.43 8.49 7.52
CA ALA A 290 22.77 8.29 8.07
C ALA A 290 23.85 8.40 6.99
N VAL A 291 23.66 7.76 5.83
CA VAL A 291 24.59 7.83 4.69
C VAL A 291 24.72 9.27 4.16
N ALA A 292 23.58 9.95 3.96
CA ALA A 292 23.58 11.35 3.55
C ALA A 292 24.30 12.24 4.58
N GLY A 293 24.07 12.01 5.88
CA GLY A 293 24.73 12.72 6.97
C GLY A 293 26.25 12.54 6.97
N VAL A 294 26.74 11.31 6.89
CA VAL A 294 28.18 11.02 6.85
C VAL A 294 28.84 11.63 5.62
N THR A 295 28.19 11.52 4.46
CA THR A 295 28.68 12.11 3.21
C THR A 295 28.77 13.63 3.30
N MET A 296 27.77 14.27 3.91
CA MET A 296 27.75 15.72 4.11
C MET A 296 28.81 16.18 5.14
N ILE A 297 29.02 15.42 6.23
CA ILE A 297 30.07 15.69 7.21
C ILE A 297 31.44 15.70 6.50
N SER A 298 31.74 14.64 5.73
CA SER A 298 32.99 14.51 5.01
C SER A 298 33.19 15.65 4.01
N GLY A 299 32.14 15.99 3.24
CA GLY A 299 32.15 17.11 2.30
C GLY A 299 32.42 18.45 2.98
N LEU A 300 31.73 18.75 4.11
CA LEU A 300 31.92 19.98 4.86
C LEU A 300 33.32 20.08 5.46
N LEU A 301 33.87 18.98 6.00
CA LEU A 301 35.23 18.94 6.56
C LEU A 301 36.27 19.25 5.49
N ILE A 302 36.18 18.65 4.31
CA ILE A 302 37.09 18.92 3.20
C ILE A 302 37.05 20.39 2.82
N ILE A 303 35.84 20.98 2.72
CA ILE A 303 35.67 22.39 2.37
C ILE A 303 36.23 23.31 3.46
N ILE A 304 36.01 23.01 4.75
CA ILE A 304 36.57 23.79 5.87
C ILE A 304 38.10 23.78 5.82
N LEU A 305 38.70 22.60 5.61
CA LEU A 305 40.15 22.45 5.55
C LEU A 305 40.75 23.22 4.36
N GLU A 306 40.13 23.16 3.18
CA GLU A 306 40.60 23.87 2.00
C GLU A 306 40.46 25.41 2.11
N ARG A 307 39.48 25.88 2.88
CA ARG A 307 39.25 27.31 3.08
C ARG A 307 39.82 27.85 4.40
N THR A 308 40.81 27.15 4.97
CA THR A 308 41.42 27.49 6.26
C THR A 308 42.07 28.88 6.24
N SER A 309 42.76 29.24 5.11
CA SER A 309 43.37 30.56 4.93
C SER A 309 42.31 31.67 4.95
N MET A 310 41.21 31.50 4.21
CA MET A 310 40.10 32.46 4.23
C MET A 310 39.48 32.62 5.65
N ILE A 311 39.32 31.51 6.36
CA ILE A 311 38.82 31.53 7.75
C ILE A 311 39.78 32.30 8.64
N GLY A 312 41.10 32.11 8.46
CA GLY A 312 42.15 32.86 9.18
C GLY A 312 42.08 34.37 8.96
N VAL A 313 41.95 34.79 7.69
CA VAL A 313 41.81 36.20 7.34
C VAL A 313 40.51 36.78 7.93
N MET A 314 39.40 36.12 7.85
CA MET A 314 38.13 36.57 8.45
C MET A 314 38.26 36.75 9.97
N LYS A 315 38.95 35.85 10.67
CA LYS A 315 39.20 35.95 12.11
C LYS A 315 40.15 37.08 12.44
N ALA A 316 41.19 37.30 11.64
CA ALA A 316 42.11 38.46 11.79
C ALA A 316 41.41 39.81 11.61
N LEU A 317 40.42 39.88 10.74
CA LEU A 317 39.53 41.03 10.54
C LEU A 317 38.44 41.17 11.64
N GLY A 318 38.46 40.34 12.69
CA GLY A 318 37.53 40.42 13.82
C GLY A 318 36.21 39.70 13.68
N ALA A 319 36.06 38.83 12.66
CA ALA A 319 34.85 38.03 12.51
C ALA A 319 34.68 37.04 13.67
N ARG A 320 33.49 37.01 14.28
CA ARG A 320 33.16 36.08 15.36
C ARG A 320 33.03 34.65 14.83
N ASN A 321 33.46 33.65 15.59
CA ASN A 321 33.32 32.24 15.24
C ASN A 321 31.88 31.86 14.85
N LYS A 322 30.87 32.46 15.50
CA LYS A 322 29.46 32.27 15.24
C LYS A 322 29.09 32.70 13.80
N THR A 323 29.62 33.84 13.35
CA THR A 323 29.39 34.36 12.00
C THR A 323 29.97 33.43 10.92
N ILE A 324 31.21 32.97 11.13
CA ILE A 324 31.89 32.05 10.21
C ILE A 324 31.13 30.71 10.14
N ARG A 325 30.73 30.14 11.29
CA ARG A 325 29.92 28.90 11.33
C ARG A 325 28.62 29.04 10.55
N HIS A 326 27.87 30.12 10.73
CA HIS A 326 26.64 30.36 9.97
C HIS A 326 26.90 30.48 8.47
N THR A 327 28.05 31.02 8.03
CA THR A 327 28.44 31.06 6.63
C THR A 327 28.57 29.66 6.04
N PHE A 328 29.27 28.75 6.74
CA PHE A 328 29.43 27.36 6.27
C PHE A 328 28.13 26.54 6.36
N LEU A 329 27.28 26.82 7.34
CA LEU A 329 25.95 26.16 7.40
C LEU A 329 25.02 26.63 6.24
N TRP A 330 25.04 27.90 5.89
CA TRP A 330 24.33 28.39 4.70
C TRP A 330 24.90 27.80 3.40
N PHE A 331 26.21 27.71 3.32
CA PHE A 331 26.88 27.06 2.19
C PHE A 331 26.45 25.58 2.05
N ALA A 332 26.42 24.85 3.16
CA ALA A 332 25.95 23.47 3.18
C ALA A 332 24.45 23.38 2.81
N ALA A 333 23.62 24.32 3.27
CA ALA A 333 22.20 24.36 2.87
C ALA A 333 22.02 24.53 1.35
N PHE A 334 22.88 25.29 0.67
CA PHE A 334 22.85 25.37 -0.80
C PHE A 334 23.24 24.06 -1.48
N ILE A 335 24.22 23.32 -0.94
CA ILE A 335 24.63 22.01 -1.45
C ILE A 335 23.49 21.02 -1.28
N ILE A 336 22.87 20.98 -0.08
CA ILE A 336 21.73 20.12 0.23
C ILE A 336 20.57 20.47 -0.71
N GLY A 337 20.21 21.75 -0.84
CA GLY A 337 19.13 22.20 -1.73
C GLY A 337 19.33 21.73 -3.19
N LYS A 338 20.56 21.78 -3.69
CA LYS A 338 20.89 21.26 -5.03
C LYS A 338 20.77 19.73 -5.09
N GLY A 339 21.22 19.04 -4.03
CA GLY A 339 21.02 17.59 -3.89
C GLY A 339 19.56 17.18 -3.88
N LEU A 340 18.72 17.93 -3.14
CA LEU A 340 17.27 17.70 -3.10
C LEU A 340 16.63 17.89 -4.49
N LEU A 341 17.02 18.93 -5.25
CA LEU A 341 16.51 19.14 -6.60
C LEU A 341 16.83 17.97 -7.52
N TYR A 342 18.09 17.53 -7.55
CA TYR A 342 18.49 16.38 -8.37
C TYR A 342 17.87 15.07 -7.88
N GLY A 343 17.76 14.88 -6.56
CA GLY A 343 17.13 13.72 -5.97
C GLY A 343 15.65 13.62 -6.33
N ASN A 344 14.90 14.70 -6.22
CA ASN A 344 13.50 14.72 -6.65
C ASN A 344 13.37 14.44 -8.15
N PHE A 345 14.16 15.11 -8.99
CA PHE A 345 14.11 14.91 -10.44
C PHE A 345 14.35 13.44 -10.81
N LEU A 346 15.38 12.82 -10.23
CA LEU A 346 15.72 11.43 -10.49
C LEU A 346 14.65 10.47 -9.97
N ALA A 347 14.13 10.72 -8.76
CA ALA A 347 13.05 9.92 -8.19
C ALA A 347 11.80 9.96 -9.06
N PHE A 348 11.35 11.16 -9.45
CA PHE A 348 10.18 11.31 -10.31
C PHE A 348 10.37 10.68 -11.69
N ALA A 349 11.56 10.82 -12.30
CA ALA A 349 11.86 10.20 -13.58
C ALA A 349 11.73 8.66 -13.49
N ILE A 350 12.33 8.04 -12.49
CA ILE A 350 12.27 6.57 -12.30
C ILE A 350 10.83 6.12 -12.01
N LEU A 351 10.13 6.80 -11.09
CA LEU A 351 8.77 6.42 -10.71
C LEU A 351 7.76 6.61 -11.85
N LEU A 352 7.89 7.68 -12.66
CA LEU A 352 7.04 7.89 -13.84
C LEU A 352 7.30 6.85 -14.91
N ILE A 353 8.57 6.54 -15.19
CA ILE A 353 8.93 5.46 -16.12
C ILE A 353 8.27 4.16 -15.63
N GLN A 354 8.44 3.78 -14.36
CA GLN A 354 7.82 2.57 -13.82
C GLN A 354 6.29 2.59 -13.94
N LYS A 355 5.65 3.70 -13.58
CA LYS A 355 4.18 3.83 -13.60
C LYS A 355 3.58 3.65 -15.00
N TYR A 356 4.23 4.22 -16.05
CA TYR A 356 3.71 4.18 -17.41
C TYR A 356 4.17 2.95 -18.20
N THR A 357 5.36 2.44 -17.95
CA THR A 357 5.91 1.31 -18.73
C THR A 357 5.75 -0.03 -18.03
N GLY A 358 5.58 -0.05 -16.69
CA GLY A 358 5.59 -1.30 -15.92
C GLY A 358 6.89 -2.10 -16.10
N LEU A 359 8.03 -1.41 -16.25
CA LEU A 359 9.32 -2.02 -16.61
C LEU A 359 9.72 -3.13 -15.62
N VAL A 360 9.54 -2.87 -14.33
CA VAL A 360 9.81 -3.85 -13.28
C VAL A 360 8.56 -4.70 -13.09
N LYS A 361 8.60 -5.90 -13.67
CA LYS A 361 7.55 -6.91 -13.53
C LYS A 361 7.80 -7.75 -12.29
N LEU A 362 6.72 -8.21 -11.68
CA LEU A 362 6.73 -9.09 -10.52
C LEU A 362 5.95 -10.36 -10.84
N ASP A 363 6.29 -11.43 -10.13
CA ASP A 363 5.48 -12.64 -10.16
C ASP A 363 4.16 -12.39 -9.43
N ALA A 364 3.07 -12.37 -10.19
CA ALA A 364 1.74 -12.09 -9.67
C ALA A 364 1.24 -13.14 -8.65
N GLN A 365 1.76 -14.37 -8.70
CA GLN A 365 1.40 -15.42 -7.76
C GLN A 365 2.01 -15.20 -6.37
N THR A 366 3.22 -14.64 -6.32
CA THR A 366 3.95 -14.38 -5.07
C THR A 366 3.63 -13.01 -4.49
N TYR A 367 3.56 -11.98 -5.34
CA TYR A 367 3.43 -10.58 -4.90
C TYR A 367 2.01 -10.00 -5.06
N TYR A 368 1.06 -10.78 -5.55
CA TYR A 368 -0.33 -10.39 -5.80
C TYR A 368 -0.52 -9.27 -6.84
N VAL A 369 0.56 -8.80 -7.45
CA VAL A 369 0.59 -7.77 -8.48
C VAL A 369 1.58 -8.15 -9.58
N SER A 370 1.24 -7.83 -10.84
CA SER A 370 2.07 -8.16 -12.01
C SER A 370 3.22 -7.17 -12.26
N THR A 371 3.11 -5.97 -11.71
CA THR A 371 4.11 -4.90 -11.82
C THR A 371 4.25 -4.17 -10.50
N VAL A 372 5.41 -3.56 -10.25
CA VAL A 372 5.60 -2.74 -9.04
C VAL A 372 4.63 -1.56 -9.07
N PRO A 373 3.67 -1.49 -8.14
CA PRO A 373 2.72 -0.39 -8.08
C PRO A 373 3.40 0.86 -7.53
N VAL A 374 3.06 2.02 -8.08
CA VAL A 374 3.61 3.32 -7.68
C VAL A 374 2.48 4.27 -7.33
N GLU A 375 2.49 4.78 -6.12
CA GLU A 375 1.55 5.79 -5.66
C GLU A 375 2.28 7.05 -5.19
N PHE A 376 1.87 8.21 -5.72
CA PHE A 376 2.42 9.50 -5.34
C PHE A 376 1.59 10.11 -4.22
N ASN A 377 2.17 10.23 -3.04
CA ASN A 377 1.59 11.00 -1.95
C ASN A 377 2.45 12.25 -1.69
N TRP A 378 1.95 13.39 -2.09
CA TRP A 378 2.66 14.68 -2.01
C TRP A 378 3.02 15.07 -0.58
N ILE A 379 2.19 14.71 0.41
CA ILE A 379 2.44 15.02 1.82
C ILE A 379 3.71 14.32 2.29
N TYR A 380 3.86 13.02 2.00
CA TYR A 380 5.06 12.27 2.36
C TYR A 380 6.30 12.76 1.60
N ILE A 381 6.17 13.09 0.31
CA ILE A 381 7.29 13.60 -0.50
C ILE A 381 7.79 14.94 0.07
N ILE A 382 6.88 15.88 0.38
CA ILE A 382 7.24 17.16 0.99
C ILE A 382 7.86 16.94 2.38
N ALA A 383 7.27 16.08 3.20
CA ALA A 383 7.80 15.76 4.53
C ALA A 383 9.21 15.18 4.46
N LEU A 384 9.50 14.28 3.50
CA LEU A 384 10.83 13.73 3.28
C LEU A 384 11.84 14.82 2.87
N ASN A 385 11.46 15.73 1.99
CA ASN A 385 12.33 16.86 1.59
C ASN A 385 12.67 17.76 2.78
N VAL A 386 11.65 18.14 3.57
CA VAL A 386 11.84 19.00 4.74
C VAL A 386 12.67 18.26 5.81
N ALA A 387 12.35 17.00 6.10
CA ALA A 387 13.09 16.20 7.07
C ALA A 387 14.55 16.02 6.66
N THR A 388 14.83 15.68 5.38
CA THR A 388 16.19 15.54 4.87
C THR A 388 16.97 16.84 5.01
N LEU A 389 16.36 17.99 4.65
CA LEU A 389 16.99 19.31 4.79
C LEU A 389 17.33 19.61 6.26
N LEU A 390 16.35 19.49 7.16
CA LEU A 390 16.51 19.82 8.56
C LEU A 390 17.53 18.90 9.26
N ILE A 391 17.42 17.59 9.06
CA ILE A 391 18.31 16.61 9.68
C ILE A 391 19.73 16.77 9.14
N SER A 392 19.90 16.95 7.82
CA SER A 392 21.23 17.18 7.23
C SER A 392 21.89 18.45 7.74
N VAL A 393 21.16 19.56 7.85
CA VAL A 393 21.68 20.79 8.43
C VAL A 393 22.02 20.61 9.93
N PHE A 394 21.17 19.90 10.67
CA PHE A 394 21.40 19.63 12.10
C PHE A 394 22.67 18.81 12.33
N ILE A 395 22.88 17.75 11.55
CA ILE A 395 24.07 16.90 11.62
C ILE A 395 25.35 17.72 11.38
N LEU A 396 25.30 18.73 10.51
CA LEU A 396 26.44 19.58 10.18
C LEU A 396 26.80 20.61 11.29
N VAL A 397 25.95 20.80 12.29
CA VAL A 397 26.27 21.68 13.41
C VAL A 397 27.52 21.19 14.16
N ALA A 398 27.62 19.87 14.42
CA ALA A 398 28.75 19.28 15.15
C ALA A 398 30.11 19.53 14.45
N PRO A 399 30.32 19.15 13.16
CA PRO A 399 31.60 19.42 12.49
C PRO A 399 31.87 20.91 12.31
N SER A 400 30.85 21.77 12.26
CA SER A 400 31.07 23.22 12.17
C SER A 400 31.81 23.83 13.40
N TYR A 401 31.82 23.12 14.55
CA TYR A 401 32.59 23.57 15.73
C TYR A 401 34.11 23.47 15.50
N LEU A 402 34.62 22.66 14.57
CA LEU A 402 36.03 22.61 14.21
C LEU A 402 36.56 23.98 13.73
N ILE A 403 35.69 24.83 13.15
CA ILE A 403 36.03 26.18 12.73
C ILE A 403 36.54 27.02 13.90
N SER A 404 36.07 26.79 15.15
CA SER A 404 36.51 27.51 16.33
C SER A 404 37.96 27.21 16.70
N HIS A 405 38.49 26.04 16.39
CA HIS A 405 39.83 25.60 16.69
C HIS A 405 40.90 26.06 15.69
N ILE A 406 40.50 26.66 14.58
CA ILE A 406 41.44 27.21 13.58
C ILE A 406 42.04 28.50 14.07
N HIS A 407 43.38 28.51 14.33
CA HIS A 407 44.07 29.69 14.80
C HIS A 407 44.58 30.55 13.65
N PRO A 408 44.34 31.90 13.64
CA PRO A 408 44.74 32.80 12.55
C PRO A 408 46.21 32.74 12.21
N ALA A 409 47.07 32.71 13.26
CA ALA A 409 48.55 32.75 13.09
C ALA A 409 49.13 31.50 12.41
N LYS A 410 48.51 30.32 12.56
CA LYS A 410 48.96 29.10 11.89
C LYS A 410 48.42 28.97 10.47
N SER A 411 47.21 29.49 10.20
CA SER A 411 46.53 29.33 8.90
C SER A 411 47.04 30.27 7.82
N MET A 412 47.73 31.37 8.19
CA MET A 412 48.36 32.28 7.22
C MET A 412 49.81 31.95 6.86
N ARG A 413 50.40 30.94 7.54
CA ARG A 413 51.83 30.55 7.35
C ARG A 413 52.03 29.42 6.32
N TYR A 414 50.99 28.90 5.76
CA TYR A 414 51.04 27.83 4.76
C TYR A 414 50.59 28.38 3.39
N GLU A 415 51.47 29.09 2.71
CA GLU A 415 51.57 29.24 1.25
C GLU A 415 52.97 28.89 0.82
#